data_aa32666f241ea4ced3409ed059cdc884
#
_entry.id   aa32666f241ea4ced3409ed059cdc884
#
_cell.length_a   1.000
_cell.length_b   1.000
_cell.length_c   1.000
_cell.angle_alpha   90.00
_cell.angle_beta   90.00
_cell.angle_gamma   90.00
#
_symmetry.space_group_name_H-M   'P 1'
#
loop_
_entity.id
_entity.type
_entity.pdbx_description
1 polymer ?
#
loop_
_entity_poly.entity_id
_entity_poly.type
_entity_poly.pdbx_seq_one_letter_code
_entity_poly.pdbx_strand_id
1 'polypeptide(L)'
;MEIQLWRSILCPYELAVRELEVKFNHIIDECKENDIYCPIEQVEGRVKSVSSILEKMQRKQIPMERMEEEVEDIAGVRIICQFEEDIETVASLIQKRSDMTIKSEKNYLKHIKQSGYRSYHLIIHYTVDTVKGPKKLQAEIQIRTMAMNFWATIEHSLQYKYKGDMPEHVAER
;
A
#
# COMPACT_ATOMS: atom_id res chain seq x y z
N MET A 1 5.58 24.54 15.12
CA MET A 1 4.51 23.81 15.81
C MET A 1 3.83 22.78 14.90
N GLU A 2 3.42 23.15 13.69
CA GLU A 2 2.81 22.22 12.73
C GLU A 2 3.73 21.05 12.33
N ILE A 3 5.01 21.35 12.02
CA ILE A 3 5.99 20.32 11.62
C ILE A 3 6.15 19.28 12.73
N GLN A 4 6.22 19.72 13.98
CA GLN A 4 6.38 18.83 15.12
C GLN A 4 5.12 17.98 15.37
N LEU A 5 3.94 18.54 15.14
CA LEU A 5 2.69 17.82 15.22
C LEU A 5 2.63 16.71 14.18
N TRP A 6 2.98 17.00 12.93
CA TRP A 6 3.00 16.01 11.86
C TRP A 6 4.02 14.90 12.11
N ARG A 7 5.20 15.24 12.62
CA ARG A 7 6.19 14.23 13.00
C ARG A 7 5.65 13.29 14.07
N SER A 8 4.96 13.85 15.06
CA SER A 8 4.34 13.07 16.13
C SER A 8 3.24 12.14 15.60
N ILE A 9 2.40 12.62 14.68
CA ILE A 9 1.34 11.83 14.06
C ILE A 9 1.92 10.71 13.20
N LEU A 10 2.92 11.01 12.38
CA LEU A 10 3.46 10.07 11.40
C LEU A 10 4.47 9.06 11.98
N CYS A 11 5.04 9.34 13.12
CA CYS A 11 6.04 8.46 13.74
C CYS A 11 5.56 7.01 13.91
N PRO A 12 4.34 6.74 14.43
CA PRO A 12 3.82 5.36 14.49
C PRO A 12 3.64 4.71 13.12
N TYR A 13 3.27 5.49 12.10
CA TYR A 13 3.12 4.99 10.74
C TYR A 13 4.47 4.61 10.12
N GLU A 14 5.51 5.37 10.40
CA GLU A 14 6.87 5.04 9.99
C GLU A 14 7.32 3.71 10.59
N LEU A 15 7.05 3.50 11.86
CA LEU A 15 7.35 2.25 12.55
C LEU A 15 6.56 1.09 11.92
N ALA A 16 5.27 1.27 11.68
CA ALA A 16 4.42 0.25 11.06
C ALA A 16 4.96 -0.17 9.70
N VAL A 17 5.36 0.79 8.85
CA VAL A 17 5.92 0.50 7.52
C VAL A 17 7.20 -0.32 7.65
N ARG A 18 8.11 0.04 8.55
CA ARG A 18 9.37 -0.69 8.77
C ARG A 18 9.11 -2.12 9.25
N GLU A 19 8.20 -2.29 10.19
CA GLU A 19 7.84 -3.61 10.71
C GLU A 19 7.20 -4.49 9.62
N LEU A 20 6.29 -3.92 8.84
CA LEU A 20 5.64 -4.64 7.74
C LEU A 20 6.63 -5.03 6.66
N GLU A 21 7.57 -4.15 6.32
CA GLU A 21 8.64 -4.49 5.37
C GLU A 21 9.46 -5.68 5.87
N VAL A 22 9.86 -5.67 7.13
CA VAL A 22 10.63 -6.76 7.75
C VAL A 22 9.82 -8.05 7.71
N LYS A 23 8.54 -8.00 8.09
CA LYS A 23 7.69 -9.19 8.15
C LYS A 23 7.46 -9.81 6.77
N PHE A 24 7.21 -9.00 5.76
CA PHE A 24 6.97 -9.50 4.40
C PHE A 24 8.27 -9.96 3.73
N ASN A 25 9.38 -9.26 3.94
CA ASN A 25 10.68 -9.73 3.49
C ASN A 25 11.09 -11.05 4.16
N HIS A 26 10.67 -11.26 5.40
CA HIS A 26 10.93 -12.50 6.11
C HIS A 26 10.26 -13.71 5.43
N ILE A 27 9.12 -13.51 4.77
CA ILE A 27 8.47 -14.56 3.98
C ILE A 27 9.40 -15.03 2.87
N ILE A 28 10.12 -14.10 2.23
CA ILE A 28 11.12 -14.44 1.20
C ILE A 28 12.24 -15.28 1.81
N ASP A 29 12.72 -14.89 2.98
CA ASP A 29 13.79 -15.63 3.67
C ASP A 29 13.32 -17.04 4.06
N GLU A 30 12.11 -17.17 4.59
CA GLU A 30 11.53 -18.48 4.93
C GLU A 30 11.40 -19.39 3.71
N CYS A 31 11.00 -18.84 2.58
CA CYS A 31 10.90 -19.63 1.34
C CYS A 31 12.29 -20.15 0.92
N LYS A 32 13.31 -19.32 1.03
CA LYS A 32 14.69 -19.74 0.71
C LYS A 32 15.19 -20.83 1.66
N GLU A 33 14.97 -20.65 2.96
CA GLU A 33 15.41 -21.62 3.99
C GLU A 33 14.73 -22.97 3.82
N ASN A 34 13.47 -22.99 3.37
CA ASN A 34 12.70 -24.22 3.20
C ASN A 34 12.74 -24.76 1.76
N ASP A 35 13.50 -24.12 0.88
CA ASP A 35 13.64 -24.50 -0.54
C ASP A 35 12.26 -24.65 -1.22
N ILE A 36 11.38 -23.68 -0.98
CA ILE A 36 10.05 -23.62 -1.60
C ILE A 36 9.93 -22.40 -2.50
N TYR A 37 9.01 -22.48 -3.46
CA TYR A 37 8.72 -21.36 -4.35
C TYR A 37 8.25 -20.16 -3.56
N CYS A 38 8.84 -18.98 -3.82
CA CYS A 38 8.47 -17.74 -3.17
C CYS A 38 7.51 -16.93 -4.06
N PRO A 39 6.30 -16.61 -3.58
CA PRO A 39 5.38 -15.80 -4.37
C PRO A 39 5.74 -14.30 -4.37
N ILE A 40 6.70 -13.88 -3.55
CA ILE A 40 7.08 -12.47 -3.42
C ILE A 40 8.45 -12.24 -4.05
N GLU A 41 8.53 -11.29 -4.99
CA GLU A 41 9.80 -10.85 -5.59
C GLU A 41 10.40 -9.68 -4.83
N GLN A 42 9.58 -8.71 -4.43
CA GLN A 42 10.05 -7.46 -3.85
C GLN A 42 8.99 -6.87 -2.92
N VAL A 43 9.45 -6.20 -1.86
CA VAL A 43 8.60 -5.48 -0.92
C VAL A 43 9.11 -4.04 -0.83
N GLU A 44 8.21 -3.08 -0.98
CA GLU A 44 8.50 -1.65 -0.89
C GLU A 44 7.53 -0.98 0.07
N GLY A 45 8.06 -0.28 1.07
CA GLY A 45 7.24 0.47 2.02
C GLY A 45 7.32 1.98 1.81
N ARG A 46 6.26 2.66 2.15
CA ARG A 46 6.17 4.12 2.02
C ARG A 46 5.23 4.71 3.06
N VAL A 47 5.62 5.84 3.65
CA VAL A 47 4.70 6.70 4.41
C VAL A 47 4.29 7.84 3.49
N LYS A 48 2.98 8.07 3.40
CA LYS A 48 2.42 9.15 2.57
C LYS A 48 2.92 10.50 3.05
N SER A 49 3.34 11.37 2.13
CA SER A 49 3.83 12.70 2.49
C SER A 49 2.72 13.57 3.07
N VAL A 50 3.09 14.53 3.91
CA VAL A 50 2.11 15.47 4.50
C VAL A 50 1.32 16.19 3.41
N SER A 51 2.00 16.65 2.35
CA SER A 51 1.33 17.31 1.23
C SER A 51 0.29 16.42 0.55
N SER A 52 0.61 15.14 0.35
CA SER A 52 -0.32 14.18 -0.25
C SER A 52 -1.50 13.87 0.68
N ILE A 53 -1.26 13.79 1.99
CA ILE A 53 -2.33 13.61 2.98
C ILE A 53 -3.29 14.80 2.94
N LEU A 54 -2.76 16.03 2.97
CA LEU A 54 -3.55 17.26 2.95
C LEU A 54 -4.36 17.39 1.66
N GLU A 55 -3.76 17.06 0.52
CA GLU A 55 -4.43 17.07 -0.77
C GLU A 55 -5.61 16.09 -0.79
N LYS A 56 -5.41 14.87 -0.28
CA LYS A 56 -6.46 13.86 -0.20
C LYS A 56 -7.59 14.30 0.73
N MET A 57 -7.24 14.88 1.88
CA MET A 57 -8.23 15.41 2.83
C MET A 57 -9.06 16.51 2.21
N GLN A 58 -8.44 17.42 1.46
CA GLN A 58 -9.15 18.51 0.78
C GLN A 58 -10.07 17.97 -0.30
N ARG A 59 -9.56 17.06 -1.14
CA ARG A 59 -10.34 16.48 -2.25
C ARG A 59 -11.56 15.70 -1.75
N LYS A 60 -11.41 14.95 -0.66
CA LYS A 60 -12.49 14.13 -0.09
C LYS A 60 -13.24 14.79 1.05
N GLN A 61 -12.93 16.04 1.37
CA GLN A 61 -13.55 16.80 2.45
C GLN A 61 -13.47 16.06 3.79
N ILE A 62 -12.27 15.57 4.13
CA ILE A 62 -12.00 14.86 5.37
C ILE A 62 -11.53 15.88 6.41
N PRO A 63 -12.22 16.02 7.57
CA PRO A 63 -11.75 16.89 8.64
C PRO A 63 -10.55 16.27 9.36
N MET A 64 -9.74 17.10 10.02
CA MET A 64 -8.54 16.66 10.71
C MET A 64 -8.82 15.59 11.78
N GLU A 65 -9.93 15.69 12.47
CA GLU A 65 -10.33 14.76 13.53
C GLU A 65 -10.57 13.34 13.01
N ARG A 66 -10.87 13.19 11.71
CA ARG A 66 -11.17 11.92 11.07
C ARG A 66 -10.08 11.49 10.08
N MET A 67 -8.96 12.20 10.05
CA MET A 67 -7.87 11.94 9.11
C MET A 67 -7.33 10.52 9.24
N GLU A 68 -6.99 10.08 10.44
CA GLU A 68 -6.41 8.76 10.65
C GLU A 68 -7.39 7.62 10.36
N GLU A 69 -8.69 7.88 10.46
CA GLU A 69 -9.74 6.92 10.16
C GLU A 69 -10.02 6.82 8.65
N GLU A 70 -10.06 7.96 7.98
CA GLU A 70 -10.51 8.02 6.58
C GLU A 70 -9.37 8.01 5.55
N VAL A 71 -8.17 8.45 5.94
CA VAL A 71 -6.98 8.31 5.06
C VAL A 71 -6.32 6.98 5.39
N GLU A 72 -6.69 5.95 4.64
CA GLU A 72 -6.32 4.57 4.93
C GLU A 72 -4.93 4.18 4.45
N ASP A 73 -4.30 5.00 3.63
CA ASP A 73 -3.02 4.74 2.97
C ASP A 73 -1.88 5.64 3.46
N ILE A 74 -1.94 6.12 4.69
CA ILE A 74 -0.82 6.85 5.31
C ILE A 74 0.39 5.93 5.36
N ALA A 75 0.22 4.72 5.89
CA ALA A 75 1.21 3.65 5.76
C ALA A 75 0.85 2.80 4.55
N GLY A 76 1.79 2.61 3.65
CA GLY A 76 1.60 1.79 2.45
C GLY A 76 2.75 0.82 2.26
N VAL A 77 2.42 -0.41 1.87
CA VAL A 77 3.40 -1.41 1.49
C VAL A 77 2.98 -2.01 0.16
N ARG A 78 3.91 -2.06 -0.78
CA ARG A 78 3.70 -2.67 -2.08
C ARG A 78 4.46 -3.98 -2.14
N ILE A 79 3.75 -5.04 -2.46
CA ILE A 79 4.31 -6.37 -2.65
C ILE A 79 4.26 -6.69 -4.14
N ILE A 80 5.41 -7.00 -4.73
CA ILE A 80 5.55 -7.32 -6.14
C ILE A 80 5.71 -8.83 -6.28
N CYS A 81 4.86 -9.43 -7.12
CA CYS A 81 4.88 -10.85 -7.47
C CYS A 81 5.28 -11.03 -8.92
N GLN A 82 5.69 -12.24 -9.28
CA GLN A 82 6.02 -12.56 -10.67
C GLN A 82 4.77 -12.86 -11.50
N PHE A 83 3.86 -13.66 -10.97
CA PHE A 83 2.67 -14.13 -11.67
C PHE A 83 1.37 -13.72 -10.97
N GLU A 84 0.26 -13.70 -11.71
CA GLU A 84 -1.06 -13.36 -11.15
C GLU A 84 -1.49 -14.32 -10.05
N GLU A 85 -1.20 -15.61 -10.20
CA GLU A 85 -1.52 -16.63 -9.20
C GLU A 85 -0.86 -16.35 -7.85
N ASP A 86 0.32 -15.74 -7.89
CA ASP A 86 1.07 -15.37 -6.68
C ASP A 86 0.34 -14.29 -5.87
N ILE A 87 -0.41 -13.42 -6.53
CA ILE A 87 -1.16 -12.37 -5.86
C ILE A 87 -2.19 -12.97 -4.91
N GLU A 88 -2.94 -13.97 -5.36
CA GLU A 88 -3.93 -14.66 -4.52
C GLU A 88 -3.25 -15.42 -3.38
N THR A 89 -2.12 -16.04 -3.64
CA THR A 89 -1.32 -16.73 -2.62
C THR A 89 -0.87 -15.76 -1.54
N VAL A 90 -0.32 -14.61 -1.91
CA VAL A 90 0.13 -13.59 -0.95
C VAL A 90 -1.05 -13.02 -0.17
N ALA A 91 -2.16 -12.70 -0.83
CA ALA A 91 -3.35 -12.21 -0.16
C ALA A 91 -3.84 -13.22 0.89
N SER A 92 -3.85 -14.50 0.55
CA SER A 92 -4.23 -15.58 1.47
C SER A 92 -3.28 -15.68 2.66
N LEU A 93 -1.96 -15.55 2.44
CA LEU A 93 -0.98 -15.54 3.53
C LEU A 93 -1.22 -14.40 4.50
N ILE A 94 -1.53 -13.21 4.00
CA ILE A 94 -1.81 -12.05 4.84
C ILE A 94 -3.11 -12.25 5.62
N GLN A 95 -4.16 -12.77 4.98
CA GLN A 95 -5.45 -13.01 5.62
C GLN A 95 -5.36 -14.01 6.79
N LYS A 96 -4.42 -14.92 6.73
CA LYS A 96 -4.21 -15.95 7.77
C LYS A 96 -3.32 -15.49 8.92
N ARG A 97 -2.72 -14.30 8.84
CA ARG A 97 -1.81 -13.83 9.88
C ARG A 97 -2.56 -13.46 11.16
N SER A 98 -1.91 -13.72 12.29
CA SER A 98 -2.43 -13.39 13.62
C SER A 98 -2.06 -11.98 14.08
N ASP A 99 -1.06 -11.36 13.44
CA ASP A 99 -0.50 -10.08 13.86
C ASP A 99 -1.11 -8.86 13.13
N MET A 100 -2.13 -9.10 12.31
CA MET A 100 -2.88 -8.05 11.63
C MET A 100 -4.27 -8.54 11.26
N THR A 101 -5.20 -7.61 11.04
CA THR A 101 -6.57 -7.96 10.63
C THR A 101 -6.94 -7.21 9.36
N ILE A 102 -7.74 -7.84 8.50
CA ILE A 102 -8.19 -7.24 7.26
C ILE A 102 -9.43 -6.38 7.55
N LYS A 103 -9.36 -5.10 7.20
CA LYS A 103 -10.50 -4.19 7.27
C LYS A 103 -11.35 -4.27 6.00
N SER A 104 -10.70 -4.25 4.85
CA SER A 104 -11.38 -4.28 3.54
C SER A 104 -10.42 -4.75 2.46
N GLU A 105 -10.97 -5.16 1.32
CA GLU A 105 -10.19 -5.52 0.15
C GLU A 105 -10.82 -4.96 -1.11
N LYS A 106 -9.98 -4.64 -2.10
CA LYS A 106 -10.40 -4.21 -3.44
C LYS A 106 -9.62 -5.01 -4.47
N ASN A 107 -10.34 -5.80 -5.25
CA ASN A 107 -9.75 -6.67 -6.25
C ASN A 107 -9.87 -6.05 -7.65
N TYR A 108 -8.86 -5.27 -8.06
CA TYR A 108 -8.79 -4.68 -9.39
C TYR A 108 -8.25 -5.65 -10.45
N LEU A 109 -8.05 -6.92 -10.12
CA LEU A 109 -7.76 -7.98 -11.08
C LEU A 109 -9.02 -8.43 -11.78
N LYS A 110 -10.13 -8.54 -11.03
CA LYS A 110 -11.45 -8.93 -11.53
C LYS A 110 -12.26 -7.73 -12.02
N HIS A 111 -12.07 -6.57 -11.38
CA HIS A 111 -12.77 -5.32 -11.69
C HIS A 111 -11.74 -4.28 -12.13
N ILE A 112 -11.27 -4.43 -13.38
CA ILE A 112 -10.25 -3.56 -13.96
C ILE A 112 -10.81 -2.13 -14.06
N LYS A 113 -10.05 -1.14 -13.58
CA LYS A 113 -10.42 0.27 -13.72
C LYS A 113 -10.42 0.67 -15.20
N GLN A 114 -11.19 1.72 -15.53
CA GLN A 114 -11.27 2.26 -16.88
C GLN A 114 -9.89 2.61 -17.45
N SER A 115 -8.93 2.99 -16.62
CA SER A 115 -7.54 3.26 -17.01
C SER A 115 -6.72 2.01 -17.34
N GLY A 116 -7.26 0.80 -17.12
CA GLY A 116 -6.51 -0.45 -17.26
C GLY A 116 -5.70 -0.83 -16.01
N TYR A 117 -5.83 -0.07 -14.93
CA TYR A 117 -5.11 -0.33 -13.69
C TYR A 117 -5.52 -1.66 -13.08
N ARG A 118 -4.53 -2.49 -12.76
CA ARG A 118 -4.72 -3.81 -12.17
C ARG A 118 -3.87 -3.91 -10.91
N SER A 119 -4.49 -4.30 -9.81
CA SER A 119 -3.82 -4.50 -8.52
C SER A 119 -4.80 -5.13 -7.54
N TYR A 120 -4.28 -5.69 -6.47
CA TYR A 120 -5.07 -6.18 -5.34
C TYR A 120 -4.72 -5.34 -4.13
N HIS A 121 -5.72 -4.72 -3.51
CA HIS A 121 -5.50 -3.84 -2.36
C HIS A 121 -6.15 -4.42 -1.11
N LEU A 122 -5.39 -4.45 -0.03
CA LEU A 122 -5.86 -4.80 1.30
C LEU A 122 -5.68 -3.60 2.22
N ILE A 123 -6.72 -3.24 2.95
CA ILE A 123 -6.60 -2.32 4.07
C ILE A 123 -6.59 -3.16 5.34
N ILE A 124 -5.54 -3.03 6.13
CA ILE A 124 -5.37 -3.78 7.37
C ILE A 124 -5.39 -2.86 8.57
N HIS A 125 -5.79 -3.42 9.71
CA HIS A 125 -5.52 -2.85 11.03
C HIS A 125 -4.24 -3.48 11.55
N TYR A 126 -3.33 -2.65 12.00
CA TYR A 126 -2.03 -3.06 12.51
C TYR A 126 -1.72 -2.28 13.78
N THR A 127 -1.21 -2.94 14.79
CA THR A 127 -0.88 -2.31 16.08
C THR A 127 0.63 -2.22 16.24
N VAL A 128 1.12 -1.02 16.56
CA VAL A 128 2.52 -0.78 16.92
C VAL A 128 2.59 -0.39 18.38
N ASP A 129 3.68 -0.77 19.04
CA ASP A 129 3.94 -0.37 20.42
C ASP A 129 4.73 0.93 20.42
N THR A 130 4.22 1.92 21.15
CA THR A 130 4.86 3.22 21.28
C THR A 130 5.18 3.49 22.76
N VAL A 131 5.96 4.52 23.03
CA VAL A 131 6.26 4.94 24.41
C VAL A 131 4.99 5.34 25.18
N LYS A 132 3.91 5.65 24.47
CA LYS A 132 2.60 5.98 25.05
C LYS A 132 1.65 4.78 25.09
N GLY A 133 2.15 3.58 24.77
CA GLY A 133 1.36 2.36 24.73
C GLY A 133 1.07 1.92 23.29
N PRO A 134 0.27 0.86 23.12
CA PRO A 134 -0.07 0.36 21.79
C PRO A 134 -0.93 1.34 21.02
N LYS A 135 -0.64 1.47 19.73
CA LYS A 135 -1.42 2.28 18.78
C LYS A 135 -1.88 1.41 17.63
N LYS A 136 -3.20 1.29 17.48
CA LYS A 136 -3.81 0.63 16.33
C LYS A 136 -3.95 1.64 15.20
N LEU A 137 -3.44 1.28 14.03
CA LEU A 137 -3.51 2.14 12.84
C LEU A 137 -3.91 1.32 11.63
N GLN A 138 -4.12 2.00 10.52
CA GLN A 138 -4.46 1.37 9.25
C GLN A 138 -3.26 1.43 8.31
N ALA A 139 -3.12 0.42 7.46
CA ALA A 139 -2.13 0.39 6.41
C ALA A 139 -2.74 -0.20 5.14
N GLU A 140 -2.31 0.31 4.00
CA GLU A 140 -2.69 -0.25 2.70
C GLU A 140 -1.59 -1.17 2.20
N ILE A 141 -1.98 -2.38 1.81
CA ILE A 141 -1.08 -3.32 1.15
C ILE A 141 -1.54 -3.46 -0.30
N GLN A 142 -0.67 -3.08 -1.23
CA GLN A 142 -0.90 -3.24 -2.66
C GLN A 142 -0.12 -4.46 -3.14
N ILE A 143 -0.80 -5.40 -3.79
CA ILE A 143 -0.18 -6.60 -4.34
C ILE A 143 -0.39 -6.57 -5.85
N ARG A 144 0.70 -6.65 -6.60
CA ARG A 144 0.67 -6.62 -8.06
C ARG A 144 1.84 -7.38 -8.65
N THR A 145 1.75 -7.73 -9.94
CA THR A 145 2.87 -8.32 -10.66
C THR A 145 3.86 -7.24 -11.08
N MET A 146 5.06 -7.66 -11.50
CA MET A 146 6.07 -6.76 -12.07
C MET A 146 5.52 -6.01 -13.29
N ALA A 147 4.79 -6.69 -14.16
CA ALA A 147 4.17 -6.08 -15.34
C ALA A 147 3.13 -5.02 -14.95
N MET A 148 2.27 -5.33 -13.96
CA MET A 148 1.28 -4.38 -13.45
C MET A 148 1.93 -3.17 -12.81
N ASN A 149 3.03 -3.38 -12.07
CA ASN A 149 3.79 -2.30 -11.43
C ASN A 149 4.42 -1.38 -12.47
N PHE A 150 5.00 -1.97 -13.50
CA PHE A 150 5.59 -1.23 -14.62
C PHE A 150 4.54 -0.38 -15.34
N TRP A 151 3.38 -0.96 -15.65
CA TRP A 151 2.26 -0.25 -16.28
C TRP A 151 1.76 0.91 -15.42
N ALA A 152 1.55 0.68 -14.13
CA ALA A 152 1.09 1.71 -13.20
C ALA A 152 2.09 2.87 -13.09
N THR A 153 3.38 2.57 -13.10
CA THR A 153 4.44 3.59 -13.05
C THR A 153 4.44 4.45 -14.32
N ILE A 154 4.30 3.84 -15.49
CA ILE A 154 4.22 4.56 -16.77
C ILE A 154 2.98 5.44 -16.81
N GLU A 155 1.82 4.90 -16.45
CA GLU A 155 0.56 5.63 -16.42
C GLU A 155 0.65 6.87 -15.53
N HIS A 156 1.18 6.72 -14.31
CA HIS A 156 1.37 7.82 -13.39
C HIS A 156 2.29 8.90 -13.97
N SER A 157 3.39 8.50 -14.58
CA SER A 157 4.34 9.44 -15.22
C SER A 157 3.71 10.19 -16.37
N LEU A 158 2.89 9.54 -17.19
CA LEU A 158 2.19 10.16 -18.29
C LEU A 158 1.14 11.16 -17.79
N GLN A 159 0.36 10.78 -16.79
CA GLN A 159 -0.64 11.66 -16.19
C GLN A 159 0.01 12.91 -15.57
N TYR A 160 1.13 12.73 -14.89
CA TYR A 160 1.88 13.85 -14.32
C TYR A 160 2.40 14.79 -15.42
N LYS A 161 2.97 14.24 -16.51
CA LYS A 161 3.49 15.00 -17.63
C LYS A 161 2.40 15.85 -18.33
N TYR A 162 1.21 15.29 -18.48
CA TYR A 162 0.08 15.95 -19.14
C TYR A 162 -0.90 16.63 -18.17
N LYS A 163 -0.53 16.75 -16.90
CA LYS A 163 -1.36 17.42 -15.86
C LYS A 163 -2.79 16.87 -15.75
N GLY A 164 -2.92 15.55 -15.91
CA GLY A 164 -4.21 14.87 -15.83
C GLY A 164 -4.97 14.76 -17.16
N ASP A 165 -4.60 15.54 -18.17
CA ASP A 165 -5.21 15.47 -19.50
C ASP A 165 -4.34 14.62 -20.44
N MET A 166 -4.51 13.30 -20.35
CA MET A 166 -3.80 12.38 -21.22
C MET A 166 -4.49 12.32 -22.59
N PRO A 167 -3.76 12.58 -23.70
CA PRO A 167 -4.36 12.42 -25.03
C PRO A 167 -4.84 10.98 -25.25
N GLU A 168 -6.00 10.83 -25.89
CA GLU A 168 -6.62 9.52 -26.14
C GLU A 168 -5.67 8.52 -26.77
N HIS A 169 -4.91 8.96 -27.79
CA HIS A 169 -3.96 8.11 -28.49
C HIS A 169 -2.81 7.57 -27.62
N VAL A 170 -2.57 8.17 -26.46
CA VAL A 170 -1.57 7.69 -25.49
C VAL A 170 -2.24 6.75 -24.49
N ALA A 171 -3.49 7.03 -24.13
CA ALA A 171 -4.23 6.19 -23.18
C ALA A 171 -4.55 4.80 -23.74
N GLU A 172 -4.70 4.67 -25.07
CA GLU A 172 -5.00 3.41 -25.76
C GLU A 172 -3.78 2.49 -25.91
N ARG A 173 -2.58 2.97 -25.64
CA ARG A 173 -1.34 2.18 -25.69
C ARG A 173 -1.03 1.60 -24.32
#